data_c834a34c0660497ba912a6e88cd6daa4
#
_entry.id   c834a34c0660497ba912a6e88cd6daa4
#
_cell.length_a   1.000
_cell.length_b   1.000
_cell.length_c   1.000
_cell.angle_alpha   90.00
_cell.angle_beta   90.00
_cell.angle_gamma   90.00
#
_symmetry.space_group_name_H-M   'P 1'
#
loop_
_entity.id
_entity.type
_entity.pdbx_description
1 polymer ?
#
loop_
_entity_poly.entity_id
_entity_poly.type
_entity_poly.pdbx_seq_one_letter_code
_entity_poly.pdbx_strand_id
1 'polypeptide(L)'
;MKKYLLVLFMISALICHAQQKTVTEKDVLLAMDKTASDLLKNSKANSVSIGIVKEGKTYTNHYGEIDKGKGNTANNNTVFEIASITKLFTGLLVTQAVLEKKISLDDDIRKYITGTYPNLEYQGTPITIRDLVSFKTAFNKDLPDTAELRKNFNDTSYLAFKKLAESYSREKFFADLKNIQLDTLPGTKFKYSNGSIQLTAHILENVYQKSYETLLKEKIFNKLGLNATQLNVSKDVIIANGYNAKNILMPKLSDNLWGAAGYLKSSLGDLVKFITFELDTKNKIVAESQRNLYNSNTSWNGYFWDYIMVDNNGQNCRKHGGAFSTQNMMIVYPERKLGISVIVNISDKNTSEELEKAIINLSTALLPKSDLPKEIYGYKVQNDNVVFTYKHDKGLNSDLVKSVNVAGSFEGWNPRDKNYLMIKKDQATYELSVPKSRFEKDKTHLFKFVINSTGWAEAPENATNKENGGDNNLILKI
;
A
#
# COMPACT_ATOMS: atom_id res chain seq x y z
N MET A 1 62.43 0.18 -47.89
CA MET A 1 61.12 -0.47 -47.80
C MET A 1 60.96 -1.01 -46.39
N LYS A 2 60.27 -0.28 -45.51
CA LYS A 2 60.01 -0.69 -44.12
C LYS A 2 58.55 -1.17 -44.02
N LYS A 3 58.40 -2.46 -43.73
CA LYS A 3 57.07 -3.08 -43.49
C LYS A 3 56.63 -2.69 -42.06
N TYR A 4 55.53 -1.98 -41.91
CA TYR A 4 54.88 -1.77 -40.63
C TYR A 4 53.92 -2.92 -40.34
N LEU A 5 54.19 -3.67 -39.28
CA LEU A 5 53.34 -4.73 -38.77
C LEU A 5 52.30 -4.07 -37.85
N LEU A 6 51.04 -4.06 -38.27
CA LEU A 6 49.91 -3.56 -37.44
C LEU A 6 49.47 -4.70 -36.54
N VAL A 7 49.76 -4.61 -35.23
CA VAL A 7 49.24 -5.54 -34.23
C VAL A 7 47.88 -4.97 -33.77
N LEU A 8 46.82 -5.63 -34.20
CA LEU A 8 45.45 -5.35 -33.71
C LEU A 8 45.31 -5.99 -32.34
N PHE A 9 45.33 -5.18 -31.29
CA PHE A 9 44.93 -5.59 -29.95
C PHE A 9 43.39 -5.63 -29.91
N MET A 10 42.79 -6.83 -30.03
CA MET A 10 41.39 -7.05 -29.67
C MET A 10 41.30 -6.99 -28.13
N ILE A 11 40.87 -5.85 -27.59
CA ILE A 11 40.41 -5.76 -26.21
C ILE A 11 39.00 -6.37 -26.18
N SER A 12 38.92 -7.66 -25.86
CA SER A 12 37.69 -8.30 -25.47
C SER A 12 37.25 -7.70 -24.10
N ALA A 13 36.42 -6.70 -24.14
CA ALA A 13 35.72 -6.24 -22.97
C ALA A 13 34.81 -7.38 -22.50
N LEU A 14 35.26 -8.18 -21.54
CA LEU A 14 34.44 -9.06 -20.73
C LEU A 14 33.48 -8.15 -19.95
N ILE A 15 32.30 -7.90 -20.54
CA ILE A 15 31.17 -7.38 -19.83
C ILE A 15 30.78 -8.50 -18.87
N CYS A 16 31.34 -8.45 -17.65
CA CYS A 16 30.88 -9.26 -16.54
C CYS A 16 29.46 -8.79 -16.21
N HIS A 17 28.47 -9.34 -16.88
CA HIS A 17 27.09 -9.26 -16.41
C HIS A 17 27.08 -10.10 -15.14
N ALA A 18 27.12 -9.45 -14.00
CA ALA A 18 26.76 -10.10 -12.74
C ALA A 18 25.37 -10.71 -12.98
N GLN A 19 25.33 -12.03 -13.08
CA GLN A 19 24.08 -12.76 -13.28
C GLN A 19 23.25 -12.60 -12.02
N GLN A 20 22.30 -11.66 -12.03
CA GLN A 20 21.29 -11.56 -10.98
C GLN A 20 20.73 -12.96 -10.77
N LYS A 21 20.83 -13.49 -9.54
CA LYS A 21 20.30 -14.80 -9.21
C LYS A 21 18.81 -14.78 -9.49
N THR A 22 18.40 -15.36 -10.59
CA THR A 22 17.01 -15.40 -11.03
C THR A 22 16.21 -16.17 -9.99
N VAL A 23 15.17 -15.56 -9.45
CA VAL A 23 14.23 -16.24 -8.55
C VAL A 23 13.55 -17.35 -9.35
N THR A 24 13.77 -18.60 -8.96
CA THR A 24 13.20 -19.77 -9.63
C THR A 24 11.78 -20.05 -9.15
N GLU A 25 11.03 -20.86 -9.90
CA GLU A 25 9.71 -21.35 -9.46
C GLU A 25 9.80 -22.08 -8.12
N LYS A 26 10.85 -22.87 -7.91
CA LYS A 26 11.11 -23.54 -6.64
C LYS A 26 11.27 -22.56 -5.49
N ASP A 27 11.96 -21.43 -5.70
CA ASP A 27 12.12 -20.39 -4.68
C ASP A 27 10.77 -19.75 -4.34
N VAL A 28 9.90 -19.53 -5.34
CA VAL A 28 8.54 -19.00 -5.11
C VAL A 28 7.72 -19.96 -4.26
N LEU A 29 7.69 -21.25 -4.61
CA LEU A 29 6.92 -22.27 -3.88
C LEU A 29 7.44 -22.43 -2.45
N LEU A 30 8.77 -22.48 -2.24
CA LEU A 30 9.36 -22.55 -0.90
C LEU A 30 9.02 -21.31 -0.05
N ALA A 31 9.02 -20.13 -0.64
CA ALA A 31 8.63 -18.90 0.08
C ALA A 31 7.14 -18.93 0.47
N MET A 32 6.26 -19.44 -0.40
CA MET A 32 4.85 -19.63 -0.11
C MET A 32 4.65 -20.63 1.04
N ASP A 33 5.28 -21.81 0.97
CA ASP A 33 5.17 -22.88 1.97
C ASP A 33 5.63 -22.39 3.35
N LYS A 34 6.79 -21.71 3.39
CA LYS A 34 7.31 -21.13 4.63
C LYS A 34 6.35 -20.10 5.22
N THR A 35 5.88 -19.16 4.40
CA THR A 35 4.98 -18.11 4.85
C THR A 35 3.66 -18.67 5.37
N ALA A 36 3.09 -19.64 4.68
CA ALA A 36 1.87 -20.30 5.12
C ALA A 36 2.06 -21.05 6.45
N SER A 37 3.17 -21.77 6.61
CA SER A 37 3.52 -22.44 7.86
C SER A 37 3.64 -21.46 9.03
N ASP A 38 4.33 -20.33 8.81
CA ASP A 38 4.48 -19.27 9.81
C ASP A 38 3.12 -18.68 10.21
N LEU A 39 2.26 -18.37 9.22
CA LEU A 39 0.92 -17.82 9.47
C LEU A 39 -0.01 -18.80 10.20
N LEU A 40 -0.06 -20.07 9.77
CA LEU A 40 -0.87 -21.11 10.45
C LEU A 40 -0.45 -21.26 11.91
N LYS A 41 0.86 -21.15 12.20
CA LYS A 41 1.39 -21.26 13.56
C LYS A 41 1.14 -19.99 14.38
N ASN A 42 1.47 -18.82 13.84
CA ASN A 42 1.54 -17.57 14.61
C ASN A 42 0.19 -16.85 14.70
N SER A 43 -0.58 -16.81 13.59
CA SER A 43 -1.88 -16.14 13.56
C SER A 43 -3.03 -17.03 14.04
N LYS A 44 -2.79 -18.34 14.23
CA LYS A 44 -3.82 -19.34 14.54
C LYS A 44 -4.91 -19.45 13.46
N ALA A 45 -4.61 -19.04 12.24
CA ALA A 45 -5.52 -19.23 11.11
C ALA A 45 -5.73 -20.73 10.87
N ASN A 46 -6.96 -21.11 10.50
CA ASN A 46 -7.25 -22.47 10.07
C ASN A 46 -6.84 -22.67 8.61
N SER A 47 -6.93 -21.64 7.80
CA SER A 47 -6.62 -21.65 6.36
C SER A 47 -5.83 -20.41 5.94
N VAL A 48 -4.85 -20.63 5.06
CA VAL A 48 -4.05 -19.59 4.40
C VAL A 48 -4.12 -19.82 2.89
N SER A 49 -4.41 -18.78 2.13
CA SER A 49 -4.38 -18.79 0.66
C SER A 49 -3.41 -17.73 0.17
N ILE A 50 -2.41 -18.12 -0.63
CA ILE A 50 -1.37 -17.22 -1.15
C ILE A 50 -1.42 -17.23 -2.66
N GLY A 51 -1.49 -16.03 -3.26
CA GLY A 51 -1.38 -15.79 -4.69
C GLY A 51 -0.21 -14.86 -5.00
N ILE A 52 0.61 -15.23 -5.96
CA ILE A 52 1.77 -14.46 -6.41
C ILE A 52 1.74 -14.36 -7.92
N VAL A 53 1.93 -13.14 -8.43
CA VAL A 53 2.23 -12.86 -9.83
C VAL A 53 3.68 -12.40 -9.90
N LYS A 54 4.53 -13.12 -10.62
CA LYS A 54 5.95 -12.80 -10.79
C LYS A 54 6.34 -12.92 -12.26
N GLU A 55 6.84 -11.82 -12.87
CA GLU A 55 7.25 -11.79 -14.29
C GLU A 55 6.17 -12.36 -15.23
N GLY A 56 4.89 -12.08 -14.95
CA GLY A 56 3.75 -12.56 -15.73
C GLY A 56 3.30 -14.00 -15.45
N LYS A 57 4.03 -14.75 -14.62
CA LYS A 57 3.60 -16.09 -14.16
C LYS A 57 2.79 -15.96 -12.88
N THR A 58 1.78 -16.78 -12.74
CA THR A 58 0.90 -16.84 -11.57
C THR A 58 1.15 -18.12 -10.78
N TYR A 59 1.27 -17.97 -9.47
CA TYR A 59 1.41 -19.06 -8.51
C TYR A 59 0.32 -18.92 -7.45
N THR A 60 -0.42 -19.98 -7.20
CA THR A 60 -1.47 -20.02 -6.17
C THR A 60 -1.33 -21.29 -5.36
N ASN A 61 -1.46 -21.17 -4.04
CA ASN A 61 -1.50 -22.32 -3.16
C ASN A 61 -2.40 -22.06 -1.95
N HIS A 62 -2.94 -23.13 -1.40
CA HIS A 62 -3.91 -23.11 -0.31
C HIS A 62 -3.46 -24.12 0.76
N TYR A 63 -3.47 -23.68 2.01
CA TYR A 63 -2.92 -24.44 3.13
C TYR A 63 -3.92 -24.51 4.27
N GLY A 64 -3.89 -25.60 5.00
CA GLY A 64 -4.80 -25.86 6.11
C GLY A 64 -6.22 -26.17 5.65
N GLU A 65 -7.19 -25.97 6.52
CA GLU A 65 -8.59 -26.29 6.31
C GLU A 65 -9.46 -25.05 6.55
N ILE A 66 -10.49 -24.84 5.75
CA ILE A 66 -11.44 -23.73 5.99
C ILE A 66 -12.11 -23.91 7.34
N ASP A 67 -12.60 -25.14 7.60
CA ASP A 67 -13.20 -25.54 8.87
C ASP A 67 -12.34 -26.64 9.49
N LYS A 68 -11.79 -26.35 10.66
CA LYS A 68 -10.86 -27.23 11.36
C LYS A 68 -11.44 -28.66 11.55
N GLY A 69 -10.69 -29.66 11.13
CA GLY A 69 -11.04 -31.08 11.24
C GLY A 69 -12.04 -31.58 10.20
N LYS A 70 -12.34 -30.79 9.14
CA LYS A 70 -13.26 -31.21 8.07
C LYS A 70 -12.59 -31.57 6.75
N GLY A 71 -11.29 -31.39 6.61
CA GLY A 71 -10.55 -31.71 5.39
C GLY A 71 -10.91 -30.83 4.18
N ASN A 72 -11.59 -29.70 4.39
CA ASN A 72 -12.06 -28.81 3.33
C ASN A 72 -11.06 -27.70 3.03
N THR A 73 -9.99 -28.02 2.34
CA THR A 73 -9.01 -27.05 1.89
C THR A 73 -9.60 -26.08 0.85
N ALA A 74 -9.25 -24.81 0.92
CA ALA A 74 -9.63 -23.82 -0.08
C ALA A 74 -9.04 -24.14 -1.46
N ASN A 75 -9.60 -23.53 -2.51
CA ASN A 75 -9.07 -23.59 -3.87
C ASN A 75 -9.24 -22.23 -4.57
N ASN A 76 -8.77 -22.11 -5.82
CA ASN A 76 -8.80 -20.85 -6.56
C ASN A 76 -10.20 -20.26 -6.79
N ASN A 77 -11.26 -21.05 -6.63
CA ASN A 77 -12.64 -20.62 -6.76
C ASN A 77 -13.33 -20.41 -5.40
N THR A 78 -12.68 -20.76 -4.30
CA THR A 78 -13.23 -20.50 -2.96
C THR A 78 -13.42 -19.01 -2.75
N VAL A 79 -14.64 -18.60 -2.41
CA VAL A 79 -15.02 -17.20 -2.25
C VAL A 79 -14.78 -16.76 -0.80
N PHE A 80 -14.10 -15.64 -0.64
CA PHE A 80 -13.80 -15.00 0.65
C PHE A 80 -14.39 -13.60 0.69
N GLU A 81 -14.66 -13.08 1.88
CA GLU A 81 -14.85 -11.65 2.10
C GLU A 81 -13.52 -10.93 1.95
N ILE A 82 -13.40 -10.04 0.97
CA ILE A 82 -12.15 -9.30 0.73
C ILE A 82 -12.08 -7.95 1.44
N ALA A 83 -13.13 -7.61 2.17
CA ALA A 83 -13.20 -6.40 2.98
C ALA A 83 -12.68 -5.15 2.25
N SER A 84 -11.78 -4.39 2.87
CA SER A 84 -11.29 -3.11 2.32
C SER A 84 -10.49 -3.21 1.03
N ILE A 85 -10.15 -4.39 0.51
CA ILE A 85 -9.67 -4.52 -0.87
C ILE A 85 -10.75 -4.03 -1.86
N THR A 86 -12.04 -4.12 -1.50
CA THR A 86 -13.18 -3.53 -2.25
C THR A 86 -12.93 -2.08 -2.66
N LYS A 87 -12.27 -1.30 -1.81
CA LYS A 87 -12.03 0.12 -2.04
C LYS A 87 -11.17 0.39 -3.28
N LEU A 88 -10.28 -0.54 -3.65
CA LEU A 88 -9.49 -0.43 -4.87
C LEU A 88 -10.37 -0.47 -6.12
N PHE A 89 -11.41 -1.31 -6.12
CA PHE A 89 -12.39 -1.37 -7.20
C PHE A 89 -13.18 -0.06 -7.31
N THR A 90 -13.57 0.53 -6.17
CA THR A 90 -14.18 1.88 -6.15
C THR A 90 -13.20 2.93 -6.72
N GLY A 91 -11.93 2.87 -6.31
CA GLY A 91 -10.86 3.73 -6.82
C GLY A 91 -10.70 3.65 -8.33
N LEU A 92 -10.73 2.43 -8.91
CA LEU A 92 -10.67 2.24 -10.36
C LEU A 92 -11.88 2.83 -11.09
N LEU A 93 -13.09 2.79 -10.51
CA LEU A 93 -14.26 3.45 -11.10
C LEU A 93 -14.09 4.97 -11.11
N VAL A 94 -13.56 5.56 -10.02
CA VAL A 94 -13.25 6.99 -9.98
C VAL A 94 -12.17 7.33 -11.01
N THR A 95 -11.11 6.54 -11.10
CA THR A 95 -10.05 6.72 -12.09
C THR A 95 -10.60 6.75 -13.52
N GLN A 96 -11.50 5.83 -13.84
CA GLN A 96 -12.15 5.81 -15.16
C GLN A 96 -13.00 7.05 -15.37
N ALA A 97 -13.77 7.50 -14.38
CA ALA A 97 -14.58 8.70 -14.47
C ALA A 97 -13.72 9.96 -14.71
N VAL A 98 -12.54 10.05 -14.08
CA VAL A 98 -11.56 11.11 -14.30
C VAL A 98 -10.99 11.06 -15.73
N LEU A 99 -10.56 9.89 -16.18
CA LEU A 99 -10.01 9.72 -17.54
C LEU A 99 -11.06 9.96 -18.64
N GLU A 100 -12.33 9.62 -18.38
CA GLU A 100 -13.48 9.90 -19.24
C GLU A 100 -13.95 11.36 -19.15
N LYS A 101 -13.30 12.19 -18.31
CA LYS A 101 -13.64 13.61 -18.08
C LYS A 101 -15.07 13.84 -17.59
N LYS A 102 -15.65 12.85 -16.91
CA LYS A 102 -16.97 12.97 -16.29
C LYS A 102 -16.92 13.68 -14.95
N ILE A 103 -15.78 13.60 -14.27
CA ILE A 103 -15.44 14.29 -13.03
C ILE A 103 -14.00 14.81 -13.12
N SER A 104 -13.69 15.85 -12.37
CA SER A 104 -12.32 16.30 -12.11
C SER A 104 -11.94 16.02 -10.67
N LEU A 105 -10.66 15.75 -10.41
CA LEU A 105 -10.16 15.59 -9.04
C LEU A 105 -10.38 16.84 -8.19
N ASP A 106 -10.37 18.01 -8.81
CA ASP A 106 -10.52 19.31 -8.14
C ASP A 106 -11.97 19.77 -8.07
N ASP A 107 -12.92 18.97 -8.54
CA ASP A 107 -14.34 19.29 -8.42
C ASP A 107 -14.81 19.19 -6.96
N ASP A 108 -15.59 20.18 -6.54
CA ASP A 108 -16.38 20.14 -5.32
C ASP A 108 -17.38 18.97 -5.39
N ILE A 109 -17.32 18.08 -4.39
CA ILE A 109 -18.16 16.87 -4.35
C ILE A 109 -19.65 17.20 -4.35
N ARG A 110 -20.04 18.38 -3.86
CA ARG A 110 -21.45 18.85 -3.80
C ARG A 110 -22.09 18.95 -5.18
N LYS A 111 -21.31 19.08 -6.26
CA LYS A 111 -21.82 19.04 -7.65
C LYS A 111 -22.49 17.71 -8.01
N TYR A 112 -22.16 16.65 -7.29
CA TYR A 112 -22.53 15.27 -7.64
C TYR A 112 -23.49 14.63 -6.64
N ILE A 113 -23.93 15.36 -5.62
CA ILE A 113 -24.89 14.89 -4.61
C ILE A 113 -26.13 15.75 -4.61
N THR A 114 -27.29 15.09 -4.50
CA THR A 114 -28.58 15.79 -4.46
C THR A 114 -28.82 16.40 -3.08
N GLY A 115 -29.23 17.66 -3.03
CA GLY A 115 -29.50 18.36 -1.79
C GLY A 115 -28.47 19.42 -1.46
N THR A 116 -28.63 20.08 -0.32
CA THR A 116 -27.78 21.17 0.14
C THR A 116 -26.93 20.73 1.31
N TYR A 117 -25.60 20.88 1.19
CA TYR A 117 -24.61 20.46 2.19
C TYR A 117 -23.57 21.58 2.41
N PRO A 118 -23.97 22.69 3.08
CA PRO A 118 -23.03 23.79 3.36
C PRO A 118 -21.94 23.37 4.35
N ASN A 119 -22.14 22.29 5.08
CA ASN A 119 -21.21 21.73 6.03
C ASN A 119 -20.05 20.94 5.41
N LEU A 120 -20.08 20.66 4.10
CA LEU A 120 -19.00 19.94 3.40
C LEU A 120 -17.92 20.91 2.86
N GLU A 121 -17.64 21.95 3.63
CA GLU A 121 -16.52 22.89 3.44
C GLU A 121 -15.98 23.34 4.80
N TYR A 122 -14.76 23.82 4.82
CA TYR A 122 -14.11 24.40 5.99
C TYR A 122 -13.52 25.76 5.59
N GLN A 123 -13.97 26.83 6.24
CA GLN A 123 -13.54 28.21 5.94
C GLN A 123 -13.58 28.55 4.43
N GLY A 124 -14.66 28.15 3.75
CA GLY A 124 -14.87 28.41 2.32
C GLY A 124 -14.13 27.44 1.37
N THR A 125 -13.39 26.47 1.93
CA THR A 125 -12.69 25.44 1.13
C THR A 125 -13.54 24.17 1.09
N PRO A 126 -14.10 23.79 -0.07
CA PRO A 126 -14.94 22.61 -0.20
C PRO A 126 -14.11 21.32 -0.22
N ILE A 127 -14.75 20.20 0.11
CA ILE A 127 -14.18 18.88 -0.11
C ILE A 127 -14.19 18.58 -1.61
N THR A 128 -13.07 18.14 -2.13
CA THR A 128 -12.92 17.76 -3.54
C THR A 128 -12.95 16.25 -3.74
N ILE A 129 -13.11 15.80 -5.00
CA ILE A 129 -12.96 14.38 -5.38
C ILE A 129 -11.56 13.86 -4.98
N ARG A 130 -10.51 14.69 -5.12
CA ARG A 130 -9.14 14.40 -4.69
C ARG A 130 -9.07 14.04 -3.20
N ASP A 131 -9.78 14.81 -2.37
CA ASP A 131 -9.80 14.60 -0.93
C ASP A 131 -10.54 13.30 -0.55
N LEU A 132 -11.62 12.96 -1.26
CA LEU A 132 -12.32 11.67 -1.08
C LEU A 132 -11.38 10.50 -1.35
N VAL A 133 -10.76 10.46 -2.54
CA VAL A 133 -9.94 9.29 -2.95
C VAL A 133 -8.62 9.16 -2.21
N SER A 134 -8.25 10.17 -1.43
CA SER A 134 -7.01 10.21 -0.64
C SER A 134 -7.26 10.14 0.87
N PHE A 135 -8.49 9.91 1.33
CA PHE A 135 -8.87 9.91 2.75
C PHE A 135 -8.53 11.22 3.47
N LYS A 136 -8.70 12.37 2.81
CA LYS A 136 -8.39 13.69 3.35
C LYS A 136 -9.61 14.60 3.42
N THR A 137 -10.79 14.02 3.64
CA THR A 137 -12.07 14.76 3.70
C THR A 137 -12.22 15.66 4.93
N ALA A 138 -11.37 15.48 5.94
CA ALA A 138 -11.48 16.17 7.24
C ALA A 138 -12.77 15.89 8.01
N PHE A 139 -13.52 14.83 7.71
CA PHE A 139 -14.71 14.45 8.48
C PHE A 139 -14.37 14.24 9.95
N ASN A 140 -15.11 14.88 10.87
CA ASN A 140 -14.90 14.72 12.29
C ASN A 140 -15.21 13.30 12.81
N LYS A 141 -16.09 12.55 12.12
CA LYS A 141 -16.48 11.16 12.42
C LYS A 141 -16.75 10.36 11.14
N ASP A 142 -16.80 9.03 11.26
CA ASP A 142 -17.18 8.14 10.16
C ASP A 142 -18.71 8.00 10.03
N LEU A 143 -19.19 7.46 8.93
CA LEU A 143 -20.61 7.17 8.65
C LEU A 143 -20.80 5.69 8.27
N PRO A 144 -21.55 4.92 9.10
CA PRO A 144 -22.08 5.31 10.41
C PRO A 144 -20.98 5.57 11.43
N ASP A 145 -21.30 6.37 12.46
CA ASP A 145 -20.37 6.57 13.58
C ASP A 145 -20.24 5.29 14.40
N THR A 146 -19.01 4.79 14.46
CA THR A 146 -18.66 3.54 15.16
C THR A 146 -17.70 3.76 16.33
N ALA A 147 -17.45 5.01 16.71
CA ALA A 147 -16.42 5.35 17.69
C ALA A 147 -16.62 4.64 19.03
N GLU A 148 -17.85 4.65 19.58
CA GLU A 148 -18.15 3.99 20.85
C GLU A 148 -18.02 2.46 20.77
N LEU A 149 -18.42 1.83 19.63
CA LEU A 149 -18.26 0.39 19.43
C LEU A 149 -16.78 -0.01 19.36
N ARG A 150 -15.93 0.87 18.80
CA ARG A 150 -14.48 0.62 18.71
C ARG A 150 -13.77 0.82 20.02
N LYS A 151 -14.17 1.82 20.81
CA LYS A 151 -13.57 2.16 22.10
C LYS A 151 -13.67 1.00 23.09
N ASN A 152 -14.80 0.30 23.11
CA ASN A 152 -15.10 -0.80 24.03
C ASN A 152 -15.15 -2.15 23.29
N PHE A 153 -14.27 -2.37 22.32
CA PHE A 153 -14.30 -3.56 21.48
C PHE A 153 -14.04 -4.84 22.28
N ASN A 154 -14.94 -5.80 22.16
CA ASN A 154 -14.88 -7.11 22.80
C ASN A 154 -15.46 -8.20 21.88
N ASP A 155 -15.50 -9.45 22.35
CA ASP A 155 -15.92 -10.61 21.56
C ASP A 155 -17.35 -10.54 21.00
N THR A 156 -18.21 -9.65 21.48
CA THR A 156 -19.58 -9.48 20.97
C THR A 156 -19.77 -8.23 20.12
N SER A 157 -18.76 -7.36 20.07
CA SER A 157 -18.84 -6.07 19.33
C SER A 157 -19.14 -6.25 17.85
N TYR A 158 -18.67 -7.35 17.24
CA TYR A 158 -18.95 -7.65 15.83
C TYR A 158 -20.45 -7.83 15.54
N LEU A 159 -21.24 -8.35 16.49
CA LEU A 159 -22.70 -8.44 16.35
C LEU A 159 -23.35 -7.04 16.36
N ALA A 160 -22.86 -6.15 17.19
CA ALA A 160 -23.31 -4.76 17.23
C ALA A 160 -22.95 -4.01 15.94
N PHE A 161 -21.73 -4.21 15.41
CA PHE A 161 -21.34 -3.67 14.10
C PHE A 161 -22.22 -4.21 12.98
N LYS A 162 -22.48 -5.52 12.94
CA LYS A 162 -23.36 -6.15 11.97
C LYS A 162 -24.77 -5.55 12.03
N LYS A 163 -25.36 -5.49 13.22
CA LYS A 163 -26.69 -4.91 13.43
C LYS A 163 -26.76 -3.44 12.99
N LEU A 164 -25.72 -2.65 13.30
CA LEU A 164 -25.63 -1.26 12.87
C LEU A 164 -25.59 -1.18 11.33
N ALA A 165 -24.75 -1.96 10.67
CA ALA A 165 -24.64 -1.97 9.22
C ALA A 165 -25.96 -2.38 8.53
N GLU A 166 -26.67 -3.38 9.05
CA GLU A 166 -27.95 -3.85 8.54
C GLU A 166 -29.10 -2.85 8.73
N SER A 167 -29.04 -2.03 9.78
CA SER A 167 -30.07 -1.02 10.08
C SER A 167 -29.76 0.36 9.50
N TYR A 168 -28.56 0.58 8.96
CA TYR A 168 -28.11 1.90 8.49
C TYR A 168 -28.45 2.11 7.03
N SER A 169 -29.60 2.78 6.77
CA SER A 169 -30.09 3.00 5.41
C SER A 169 -29.39 4.15 4.69
N ARG A 170 -29.58 4.23 3.36
CA ARG A 170 -29.08 5.35 2.54
C ARG A 170 -29.71 6.68 2.96
N GLU A 171 -30.98 6.71 3.34
CA GLU A 171 -31.68 7.90 3.83
C GLU A 171 -31.02 8.40 5.13
N LYS A 172 -30.74 7.46 6.05
CA LYS A 172 -30.05 7.80 7.30
C LYS A 172 -28.61 8.27 7.04
N PHE A 173 -27.91 7.68 6.09
CA PHE A 173 -26.58 8.12 5.67
C PHE A 173 -26.58 9.60 5.27
N PHE A 174 -27.51 10.02 4.41
CA PHE A 174 -27.62 11.43 3.98
C PHE A 174 -28.11 12.37 5.08
N ALA A 175 -29.00 11.90 5.98
CA ALA A 175 -29.39 12.66 7.16
C ALA A 175 -28.16 12.91 8.07
N ASP A 176 -27.36 11.89 8.32
CA ASP A 176 -26.15 12.01 9.14
C ASP A 176 -25.05 12.82 8.43
N LEU A 177 -24.93 12.74 7.09
CA LEU A 177 -23.99 13.54 6.30
C LEU A 177 -24.23 15.04 6.46
N LYS A 178 -25.48 15.49 6.62
CA LYS A 178 -25.82 16.90 6.93
C LYS A 178 -25.31 17.37 8.30
N ASN A 179 -25.01 16.42 9.19
CA ASN A 179 -24.52 16.68 10.54
C ASN A 179 -23.01 16.47 10.69
N ILE A 180 -22.32 16.08 9.62
CA ILE A 180 -20.85 16.00 9.61
C ILE A 180 -20.29 17.40 9.78
N GLN A 181 -19.22 17.51 10.57
CA GLN A 181 -18.40 18.70 10.67
C GLN A 181 -16.99 18.38 10.15
N LEU A 182 -16.33 19.39 9.64
CA LEU A 182 -14.92 19.24 9.26
C LEU A 182 -14.05 19.74 10.42
N ASP A 183 -13.06 18.95 10.82
CA ASP A 183 -12.17 19.29 11.94
C ASP A 183 -10.91 20.05 11.50
N THR A 184 -10.65 20.15 10.19
CA THR A 184 -9.53 20.88 9.60
C THR A 184 -9.80 21.15 8.10
N LEU A 185 -8.86 21.80 7.41
CA LEU A 185 -8.94 22.01 5.97
C LEU A 185 -8.90 20.66 5.23
N PRO A 186 -9.84 20.41 4.29
CA PRO A 186 -9.77 19.28 3.37
C PRO A 186 -8.41 19.23 2.66
N GLY A 187 -7.94 18.02 2.33
CA GLY A 187 -6.67 17.81 1.64
C GLY A 187 -5.43 17.80 2.57
N THR A 188 -5.54 18.19 3.84
CA THR A 188 -4.37 18.34 4.71
C THR A 188 -4.05 17.11 5.55
N LYS A 189 -5.04 16.45 6.15
CA LYS A 189 -4.85 15.37 7.10
C LYS A 189 -5.49 14.08 6.62
N PHE A 190 -4.71 12.99 6.65
CA PHE A 190 -5.23 11.65 6.41
C PHE A 190 -6.15 11.21 7.55
N LYS A 191 -7.35 10.73 7.19
CA LYS A 191 -8.30 10.13 8.12
C LYS A 191 -9.14 9.09 7.39
N TYR A 192 -8.85 7.82 7.67
CA TYR A 192 -9.58 6.72 7.05
C TYR A 192 -11.09 6.81 7.36
N SER A 193 -11.92 6.75 6.34
CA SER A 193 -13.38 6.83 6.48
C SER A 193 -14.08 5.89 5.51
N ASN A 194 -14.92 5.00 6.03
CA ASN A 194 -15.80 4.16 5.22
C ASN A 194 -16.93 4.98 4.60
N GLY A 195 -17.44 5.98 5.33
CA GLY A 195 -18.47 6.89 4.86
C GLY A 195 -18.06 7.64 3.61
N SER A 196 -16.81 8.10 3.53
CA SER A 196 -16.31 8.77 2.32
C SER A 196 -16.32 7.86 1.08
N ILE A 197 -16.07 6.55 1.26
CA ILE A 197 -16.12 5.59 0.15
C ILE A 197 -17.58 5.31 -0.27
N GLN A 198 -18.49 5.16 0.68
CA GLN A 198 -19.91 5.01 0.39
C GLN A 198 -20.45 6.22 -0.37
N LEU A 199 -20.07 7.43 0.05
CA LEU A 199 -20.40 8.67 -0.67
C LEU A 199 -19.82 8.66 -2.09
N THR A 200 -18.61 8.18 -2.27
CA THR A 200 -17.98 8.06 -3.60
C THR A 200 -18.77 7.14 -4.52
N ALA A 201 -19.28 6.01 -4.02
CA ALA A 201 -20.15 5.13 -4.81
C ALA A 201 -21.43 5.83 -5.26
N HIS A 202 -22.08 6.59 -4.37
CA HIS A 202 -23.24 7.40 -4.73
C HIS A 202 -22.91 8.45 -5.80
N ILE A 203 -21.79 9.15 -5.67
CA ILE A 203 -21.31 10.12 -6.70
C ILE A 203 -21.17 9.41 -8.05
N LEU A 204 -20.55 8.22 -8.08
CA LEU A 204 -20.40 7.43 -9.30
C LEU A 204 -21.75 7.01 -9.91
N GLU A 205 -22.73 6.61 -9.09
CA GLU A 205 -24.09 6.31 -9.55
C GLU A 205 -24.71 7.54 -10.25
N ASN A 206 -24.59 8.71 -9.64
CA ASN A 206 -25.13 9.96 -10.21
C ASN A 206 -24.40 10.39 -11.49
N VAL A 207 -23.07 10.23 -11.54
CA VAL A 207 -22.26 10.59 -12.71
C VAL A 207 -22.56 9.69 -13.91
N TYR A 208 -22.75 8.38 -13.67
CA TYR A 208 -22.96 7.39 -14.73
C TYR A 208 -24.42 7.03 -14.97
N GLN A 209 -25.34 7.45 -14.10
CA GLN A 209 -26.77 7.06 -14.13
C GLN A 209 -26.95 5.54 -14.18
N LYS A 210 -26.12 4.81 -13.42
CA LYS A 210 -26.11 3.36 -13.27
C LYS A 210 -25.84 2.97 -11.82
N SER A 211 -26.37 1.82 -11.37
CA SER A 211 -26.08 1.33 -10.04
C SER A 211 -24.59 1.02 -9.89
N TYR A 212 -24.06 1.19 -8.68
CA TYR A 212 -22.65 0.89 -8.34
C TYR A 212 -22.27 -0.55 -8.71
N GLU A 213 -23.17 -1.52 -8.47
CA GLU A 213 -22.95 -2.92 -8.86
C GLU A 213 -22.84 -3.08 -10.39
N THR A 214 -23.71 -2.40 -11.15
CA THR A 214 -23.64 -2.41 -12.62
C THR A 214 -22.31 -1.83 -13.11
N LEU A 215 -21.86 -0.75 -12.51
CA LEU A 215 -20.56 -0.13 -12.85
C LEU A 215 -19.39 -1.09 -12.59
N LEU A 216 -19.37 -1.76 -11.45
CA LEU A 216 -18.36 -2.79 -11.14
C LEU A 216 -18.34 -3.89 -12.19
N LYS A 217 -19.53 -4.46 -12.54
CA LYS A 217 -19.65 -5.53 -13.53
C LYS A 217 -19.18 -5.09 -14.91
N GLU A 218 -19.70 -3.99 -15.43
CA GLU A 218 -19.41 -3.53 -16.80
C GLU A 218 -17.96 -3.01 -16.96
N LYS A 219 -17.49 -2.25 -15.99
CA LYS A 219 -16.23 -1.51 -16.14
C LYS A 219 -15.02 -2.30 -15.63
N ILE A 220 -15.22 -3.26 -14.72
CA ILE A 220 -14.12 -3.99 -14.08
C ILE A 220 -14.27 -5.50 -14.23
N PHE A 221 -15.31 -6.11 -13.65
CA PHE A 221 -15.35 -7.57 -13.54
C PHE A 221 -15.35 -8.26 -14.90
N ASN A 222 -16.22 -7.84 -15.82
CA ASN A 222 -16.29 -8.43 -17.17
C ASN A 222 -14.99 -8.19 -17.96
N LYS A 223 -14.36 -7.02 -17.81
CA LYS A 223 -13.13 -6.69 -18.55
C LYS A 223 -11.92 -7.49 -18.07
N LEU A 224 -11.87 -7.81 -16.79
CA LEU A 224 -10.74 -8.54 -16.17
C LEU A 224 -11.05 -10.04 -16.00
N GLY A 225 -12.25 -10.51 -16.38
CA GLY A 225 -12.68 -11.89 -16.22
C GLY A 225 -12.76 -12.33 -14.75
N LEU A 226 -13.24 -11.43 -13.86
CA LEU A 226 -13.37 -11.69 -12.42
C LEU A 226 -14.74 -12.35 -12.17
N ASN A 227 -14.85 -13.64 -12.47
CA ASN A 227 -16.14 -14.36 -12.48
C ASN A 227 -16.63 -14.73 -11.08
N ALA A 228 -15.74 -14.83 -10.11
CA ALA A 228 -16.06 -15.15 -8.72
C ALA A 228 -16.15 -13.89 -7.83
N THR A 229 -15.92 -12.71 -8.41
CA THR A 229 -15.96 -11.43 -7.67
C THR A 229 -17.35 -10.83 -7.76
N GLN A 230 -18.00 -10.61 -6.61
CA GLN A 230 -19.40 -10.19 -6.55
C GLN A 230 -19.62 -9.21 -5.38
N LEU A 231 -20.53 -8.27 -5.57
CA LEU A 231 -21.05 -7.44 -4.49
C LEU A 231 -22.17 -8.19 -3.76
N ASN A 232 -23.21 -8.54 -4.49
CA ASN A 232 -24.32 -9.36 -4.01
C ASN A 232 -24.14 -10.80 -4.48
N VAL A 233 -23.90 -11.70 -3.54
CA VAL A 233 -23.63 -13.11 -3.80
C VAL A 233 -24.94 -13.86 -3.89
N SER A 234 -25.12 -14.70 -4.92
CA SER A 234 -26.28 -15.59 -5.00
C SER A 234 -26.25 -16.60 -3.84
N LYS A 235 -27.42 -17.11 -3.47
CA LYS A 235 -27.55 -18.07 -2.35
C LYS A 235 -26.77 -19.37 -2.57
N ASP A 236 -26.44 -19.69 -3.81
CA ASP A 236 -25.71 -20.90 -4.19
C ASP A 236 -24.20 -20.78 -4.02
N VAL A 237 -23.69 -19.57 -3.85
CA VAL A 237 -22.26 -19.31 -3.62
C VAL A 237 -21.94 -19.44 -2.15
N ILE A 238 -21.09 -20.40 -1.83
CA ILE A 238 -20.61 -20.61 -0.47
C ILE A 238 -19.41 -19.68 -0.21
N ILE A 239 -19.60 -18.76 0.72
CA ILE A 239 -18.52 -17.92 1.22
C ILE A 239 -17.77 -18.68 2.32
N ALA A 240 -16.45 -18.80 2.20
CA ALA A 240 -15.61 -19.49 3.16
C ALA A 240 -15.86 -18.99 4.60
N ASN A 241 -15.92 -19.94 5.53
CA ASN A 241 -16.00 -19.62 6.95
C ASN A 241 -14.71 -18.96 7.46
N GLY A 242 -14.86 -18.15 8.49
CA GLY A 242 -13.72 -17.57 9.18
C GLY A 242 -14.01 -17.38 10.65
N TYR A 243 -12.97 -17.18 11.43
CA TYR A 243 -12.98 -17.37 12.86
C TYR A 243 -12.28 -16.22 13.59
N ASN A 244 -12.56 -16.06 14.88
CA ASN A 244 -11.76 -15.23 15.77
C ASN A 244 -10.61 -16.03 16.41
N ALA A 245 -9.77 -15.37 17.22
CA ALA A 245 -8.63 -16.00 17.91
C ALA A 245 -8.99 -17.15 18.85
N LYS A 246 -10.27 -17.26 19.25
CA LYS A 246 -10.82 -18.35 20.08
C LYS A 246 -11.43 -19.48 19.24
N ASN A 247 -11.23 -19.44 17.91
CA ASN A 247 -11.83 -20.38 16.95
C ASN A 247 -13.37 -20.37 16.95
N ILE A 248 -13.98 -19.24 17.29
CA ILE A 248 -15.44 -19.02 17.20
C ILE A 248 -15.76 -18.58 15.78
N LEU A 249 -16.74 -19.25 15.15
CA LEU A 249 -17.24 -18.89 13.83
C LEU A 249 -17.80 -17.46 13.84
N MET A 250 -17.30 -16.63 12.95
CA MET A 250 -17.68 -15.23 12.86
C MET A 250 -18.78 -15.00 11.81
N PRO A 251 -19.69 -14.04 12.05
CA PRO A 251 -20.69 -13.69 11.05
C PRO A 251 -20.05 -13.04 9.84
N LYS A 252 -20.71 -13.19 8.68
CA LYS A 252 -20.33 -12.46 7.47
C LYS A 252 -20.70 -10.98 7.60
N LEU A 253 -19.95 -10.13 6.87
CA LEU A 253 -20.23 -8.70 6.76
C LEU A 253 -21.61 -8.48 6.15
N SER A 254 -22.32 -7.48 6.65
CA SER A 254 -23.57 -6.96 6.11
C SER A 254 -23.38 -5.48 5.76
N ASP A 255 -24.05 -5.01 4.71
CA ASP A 255 -24.05 -3.62 4.30
C ASP A 255 -25.39 -3.27 3.65
N ASN A 256 -26.05 -2.24 4.16
CA ASN A 256 -27.30 -1.74 3.61
C ASN A 256 -27.11 -0.42 2.83
N LEU A 257 -25.85 -0.03 2.54
CA LEU A 257 -25.51 1.12 1.71
C LEU A 257 -25.17 0.67 0.29
N TRP A 258 -24.00 1.04 -0.21
CA TRP A 258 -23.52 0.67 -1.56
C TRP A 258 -22.55 -0.52 -1.54
N GLY A 259 -22.13 -0.96 -0.36
CA GLY A 259 -21.11 -2.00 -0.22
C GLY A 259 -19.69 -1.58 -0.60
N ALA A 260 -19.50 -0.34 -1.02
CA ALA A 260 -18.27 0.16 -1.62
C ALA A 260 -17.07 0.19 -0.67
N ALA A 261 -17.34 0.25 0.64
CA ALA A 261 -16.29 0.34 1.63
C ALA A 261 -15.68 -1.02 2.03
N GLY A 262 -16.32 -2.16 1.65
CA GLY A 262 -15.76 -3.44 2.10
C GLY A 262 -16.62 -4.67 1.86
N TYR A 263 -17.62 -4.62 0.97
CA TYR A 263 -18.61 -5.68 0.89
C TYR A 263 -18.39 -6.67 -0.28
N LEU A 264 -17.39 -6.46 -1.13
CA LEU A 264 -17.06 -7.43 -2.19
C LEU A 264 -16.60 -8.75 -1.60
N LYS A 265 -17.00 -9.81 -2.26
CA LYS A 265 -16.50 -11.16 -2.10
C LYS A 265 -15.73 -11.53 -3.36
N SER A 266 -14.63 -12.25 -3.22
CA SER A 266 -13.79 -12.64 -4.34
C SER A 266 -13.05 -13.94 -4.04
N SER A 267 -12.53 -14.58 -5.07
CA SER A 267 -11.65 -15.73 -4.92
C SER A 267 -10.18 -15.32 -5.10
N LEU A 268 -9.26 -16.18 -4.61
CA LEU A 268 -7.83 -15.97 -4.87
C LEU A 268 -7.54 -15.96 -6.38
N GLY A 269 -8.22 -16.82 -7.15
CA GLY A 269 -8.08 -16.85 -8.61
C GLY A 269 -8.40 -15.52 -9.28
N ASP A 270 -9.43 -14.81 -8.81
CA ASP A 270 -9.77 -13.49 -9.33
C ASP A 270 -8.83 -12.39 -8.80
N LEU A 271 -8.38 -12.49 -7.54
CA LEU A 271 -7.43 -11.52 -7.00
C LEU A 271 -6.08 -11.53 -7.72
N VAL A 272 -5.58 -12.69 -8.17
CA VAL A 272 -4.34 -12.72 -8.98
C VAL A 272 -4.53 -12.13 -10.37
N LYS A 273 -5.72 -12.23 -10.98
CA LYS A 273 -6.04 -11.50 -12.22
C LYS A 273 -6.08 -9.99 -11.98
N PHE A 274 -6.68 -9.57 -10.87
CA PHE A 274 -6.70 -8.17 -10.45
C PHE A 274 -5.28 -7.63 -10.20
N ILE A 275 -4.43 -8.38 -9.50
CA ILE A 275 -3.01 -8.06 -9.31
C ILE A 275 -2.28 -7.95 -10.66
N THR A 276 -2.52 -8.88 -11.58
CA THR A 276 -1.91 -8.84 -12.91
C THR A 276 -2.26 -7.54 -13.65
N PHE A 277 -3.51 -7.08 -13.52
CA PHE A 277 -3.94 -5.80 -14.05
C PHE A 277 -3.22 -4.63 -13.37
N GLU A 278 -3.13 -4.61 -12.03
CA GLU A 278 -2.49 -3.54 -11.25
C GLU A 278 -0.96 -3.44 -11.48
N LEU A 279 -0.34 -4.49 -12.03
CA LEU A 279 1.08 -4.48 -12.41
C LEU A 279 1.33 -3.84 -13.79
N ASP A 280 0.31 -3.64 -14.61
CA ASP A 280 0.44 -3.03 -15.94
C ASP A 280 0.34 -1.50 -15.91
N THR A 281 1.42 -0.83 -15.53
CA THR A 281 1.48 0.65 -15.50
C THR A 281 1.42 1.30 -16.88
N LYS A 282 1.48 0.54 -17.99
CA LYS A 282 1.20 1.07 -19.33
C LYS A 282 -0.30 1.31 -19.53
N ASN A 283 -1.13 0.62 -18.78
CA ASN A 283 -2.57 0.87 -18.76
C ASN A 283 -2.84 2.22 -18.07
N LYS A 284 -3.49 3.13 -18.77
CA LYS A 284 -3.78 4.49 -18.27
C LYS A 284 -4.59 4.48 -16.98
N ILE A 285 -5.47 3.49 -16.78
CA ILE A 285 -6.28 3.37 -15.56
C ILE A 285 -5.36 3.03 -14.38
N VAL A 286 -4.46 2.06 -14.55
CA VAL A 286 -3.50 1.69 -13.51
C VAL A 286 -2.54 2.84 -13.19
N ALA A 287 -1.94 3.45 -14.23
CA ALA A 287 -1.04 4.59 -14.05
C ALA A 287 -1.69 5.75 -13.28
N GLU A 288 -2.97 6.07 -13.57
CA GLU A 288 -3.70 7.11 -12.86
C GLU A 288 -4.07 6.66 -11.44
N SER A 289 -4.49 5.40 -11.23
CA SER A 289 -4.89 4.89 -9.90
C SER A 289 -3.74 4.86 -8.89
N GLN A 290 -2.50 4.84 -9.37
CA GLN A 290 -1.29 4.81 -8.56
C GLN A 290 -0.57 6.16 -8.52
N ARG A 291 -1.14 7.20 -9.15
CA ARG A 291 -0.52 8.51 -9.26
C ARG A 291 -0.41 9.24 -7.92
N ASN A 292 0.70 9.95 -7.74
CA ASN A 292 0.92 10.82 -6.58
C ASN A 292 0.05 12.09 -6.70
N LEU A 293 -1.05 12.14 -5.96
CA LEU A 293 -2.05 13.20 -6.05
C LEU A 293 -1.67 14.49 -5.31
N TYR A 294 -0.71 14.43 -4.39
CA TYR A 294 -0.31 15.54 -3.53
C TYR A 294 1.18 15.90 -3.66
N ASN A 295 1.88 15.34 -4.65
CA ASN A 295 3.32 15.52 -4.83
C ASN A 295 4.12 15.23 -3.55
N SER A 296 3.71 14.19 -2.80
CA SER A 296 4.45 13.72 -1.63
C SER A 296 5.79 13.10 -2.05
N ASN A 297 6.82 13.17 -1.18
CA ASN A 297 8.18 12.84 -1.59
C ASN A 297 8.51 11.34 -1.48
N THR A 298 7.95 10.63 -0.50
CA THR A 298 8.31 9.24 -0.20
C THR A 298 7.11 8.31 -0.18
N SER A 299 5.95 8.80 0.23
CA SER A 299 4.72 8.01 0.27
C SER A 299 3.49 8.88 0.09
N TRP A 300 2.43 8.29 -0.44
CA TRP A 300 1.15 8.97 -0.65
C TRP A 300 -0.02 8.01 -0.56
N ASN A 301 -1.21 8.57 -0.43
CA ASN A 301 -2.47 7.87 -0.56
C ASN A 301 -3.18 8.42 -1.81
N GLY A 302 -3.78 7.55 -2.57
CA GLY A 302 -4.56 7.93 -3.76
C GLY A 302 -5.43 6.78 -4.20
N TYR A 303 -6.62 7.09 -4.70
CA TYR A 303 -7.59 6.12 -5.21
C TYR A 303 -7.80 4.93 -4.26
N PHE A 304 -7.77 5.23 -2.94
CA PHE A 304 -8.05 4.32 -1.84
C PHE A 304 -7.00 3.24 -1.55
N TRP A 305 -5.81 3.30 -2.13
CA TRP A 305 -4.67 2.59 -1.61
C TRP A 305 -4.39 3.03 -0.16
N ASP A 306 -4.01 2.10 0.72
CA ASP A 306 -3.67 2.46 2.11
C ASP A 306 -2.43 3.32 2.11
N TYR A 307 -1.42 2.91 1.35
CA TYR A 307 -0.30 3.76 0.97
C TYR A 307 0.41 3.23 -0.28
N ILE A 308 1.01 4.16 -1.00
CA ILE A 308 1.92 3.93 -2.11
C ILE A 308 3.23 4.57 -1.70
N MET A 309 4.33 3.84 -1.84
CA MET A 309 5.65 4.34 -1.48
C MET A 309 6.68 3.90 -2.50
N VAL A 310 7.82 4.59 -2.50
CA VAL A 310 8.99 4.20 -3.29
C VAL A 310 10.06 3.72 -2.33
N ASP A 311 10.53 2.50 -2.52
CA ASP A 311 11.65 1.90 -1.81
C ASP A 311 12.77 1.50 -2.79
N ASN A 312 13.79 0.78 -2.31
CA ASN A 312 14.90 0.31 -3.16
C ASN A 312 14.48 -0.63 -4.29
N ASN A 313 13.26 -1.13 -4.27
CA ASN A 313 12.69 -2.00 -5.31
C ASN A 313 11.75 -1.24 -6.26
N GLY A 314 11.64 0.07 -6.11
CA GLY A 314 10.74 0.92 -6.88
C GLY A 314 9.42 1.18 -6.16
N GLN A 315 8.43 1.65 -6.93
CA GLN A 315 7.11 1.91 -6.37
C GLN A 315 6.44 0.63 -5.88
N ASN A 316 5.84 0.70 -4.70
CA ASN A 316 4.94 -0.35 -4.22
C ASN A 316 3.63 0.23 -3.69
N CYS A 317 2.54 -0.50 -3.93
CA CYS A 317 1.20 -0.13 -3.52
C CYS A 317 0.66 -1.21 -2.59
N ARG A 318 0.13 -0.83 -1.42
CA ARG A 318 -0.34 -1.76 -0.39
C ARG A 318 -1.78 -1.51 -0.03
N LYS A 319 -2.50 -2.62 0.20
CA LYS A 319 -3.88 -2.60 0.69
C LYS A 319 -4.14 -3.74 1.64
N HIS A 320 -4.67 -3.40 2.82
CA HIS A 320 -5.20 -4.36 3.79
C HIS A 320 -6.72 -4.43 3.72
N GLY A 321 -7.26 -5.63 3.89
CA GLY A 321 -8.68 -5.90 4.01
C GLY A 321 -8.98 -6.70 5.26
N GLY A 322 -9.73 -6.13 6.21
CA GLY A 322 -10.16 -6.80 7.44
C GLY A 322 -11.67 -6.90 7.54
N ALA A 323 -12.19 -8.14 7.52
CA ALA A 323 -13.57 -8.49 7.86
C ALA A 323 -13.62 -9.10 9.27
N PHE A 324 -14.80 -9.47 9.73
CA PHE A 324 -14.93 -10.16 11.03
C PHE A 324 -14.40 -11.60 10.99
N SER A 325 -14.41 -12.20 9.80
CA SER A 325 -14.13 -13.62 9.58
C SER A 325 -12.82 -13.88 8.86
N THR A 326 -12.37 -12.93 8.04
CA THR A 326 -11.19 -13.06 7.18
C THR A 326 -10.39 -11.78 7.18
N GLN A 327 -9.09 -11.89 7.00
CA GLN A 327 -8.25 -10.74 6.66
C GLN A 327 -7.38 -11.08 5.46
N ASN A 328 -7.02 -10.06 4.71
CA ASN A 328 -6.12 -10.23 3.57
C ASN A 328 -5.22 -9.00 3.41
N MET A 329 -4.05 -9.22 2.82
CA MET A 329 -3.08 -8.19 2.50
C MET A 329 -2.64 -8.35 1.06
N MET A 330 -2.57 -7.23 0.35
CA MET A 330 -2.12 -7.17 -1.03
C MET A 330 -0.98 -6.17 -1.18
N ILE A 331 0.03 -6.53 -1.96
CA ILE A 331 1.09 -5.62 -2.39
C ILE A 331 1.40 -5.83 -3.87
N VAL A 332 1.70 -4.75 -4.57
CA VAL A 332 2.18 -4.78 -5.95
C VAL A 332 3.43 -3.92 -6.11
N TYR A 333 4.43 -4.44 -6.81
CA TYR A 333 5.67 -3.78 -7.23
C TYR A 333 5.71 -3.76 -8.76
N PRO A 334 5.18 -2.73 -9.41
CA PRO A 334 5.04 -2.71 -10.88
C PRO A 334 6.37 -2.85 -11.62
N GLU A 335 7.41 -2.11 -11.21
CA GLU A 335 8.73 -2.15 -11.85
C GLU A 335 9.42 -3.51 -11.69
N ARG A 336 9.07 -4.26 -10.65
CA ARG A 336 9.57 -5.62 -10.38
C ARG A 336 8.66 -6.71 -10.90
N LYS A 337 7.53 -6.33 -11.52
CA LYS A 337 6.50 -7.27 -12.00
C LYS A 337 6.16 -8.32 -10.94
N LEU A 338 6.09 -7.90 -9.68
CA LEU A 338 5.76 -8.72 -8.53
C LEU A 338 4.49 -8.21 -7.87
N GLY A 339 3.51 -9.10 -7.71
CA GLY A 339 2.33 -8.83 -6.91
C GLY A 339 1.99 -10.02 -6.03
N ILE A 340 1.51 -9.76 -4.83
CA ILE A 340 1.25 -10.78 -3.81
C ILE A 340 -0.11 -10.49 -3.16
N SER A 341 -0.89 -11.54 -2.93
CA SER A 341 -2.08 -11.51 -2.08
C SER A 341 -2.02 -12.67 -1.09
N VAL A 342 -2.29 -12.38 0.17
CA VAL A 342 -2.37 -13.38 1.25
C VAL A 342 -3.72 -13.23 1.94
N ILE A 343 -4.49 -14.32 2.01
CA ILE A 343 -5.79 -14.39 2.68
C ILE A 343 -5.68 -15.38 3.83
N VAL A 344 -6.19 -14.99 5.00
CA VAL A 344 -6.34 -15.86 6.17
C VAL A 344 -7.78 -15.84 6.65
N ASN A 345 -8.29 -16.98 7.11
CA ASN A 345 -9.66 -17.09 7.61
C ASN A 345 -9.76 -16.89 9.13
N ILE A 346 -9.00 -15.94 9.62
CA ILE A 346 -9.03 -15.47 11.01
C ILE A 346 -9.04 -13.94 11.04
N SER A 347 -9.65 -13.38 12.08
CA SER A 347 -9.58 -11.96 12.37
C SER A 347 -9.44 -11.74 13.87
N ASP A 348 -8.28 -11.22 14.27
CA ASP A 348 -8.00 -10.72 15.61
C ASP A 348 -7.13 -9.46 15.56
N LYS A 349 -6.75 -8.94 16.73
CA LYS A 349 -5.97 -7.70 16.85
C LYS A 349 -4.56 -7.79 16.26
N ASN A 350 -3.98 -8.99 16.15
CA ASN A 350 -2.60 -9.20 15.67
C ASN A 350 -2.57 -9.64 14.21
N THR A 351 -3.70 -10.04 13.62
CA THR A 351 -3.75 -10.64 12.29
C THR A 351 -3.18 -9.71 11.21
N SER A 352 -3.47 -8.41 11.28
CA SER A 352 -2.95 -7.45 10.30
C SER A 352 -1.42 -7.31 10.37
N GLU A 353 -0.84 -7.35 11.56
CA GLU A 353 0.62 -7.30 11.77
C GLU A 353 1.30 -8.58 11.24
N GLU A 354 0.72 -9.75 11.48
CA GLU A 354 1.23 -11.01 10.95
C GLU A 354 1.13 -11.07 9.41
N LEU A 355 0.08 -10.52 8.82
CA LEU A 355 -0.04 -10.37 7.36
C LEU A 355 0.99 -9.39 6.78
N GLU A 356 1.26 -8.28 7.47
CA GLU A 356 2.28 -7.33 7.05
C GLU A 356 3.67 -7.99 7.05
N LYS A 357 4.03 -8.73 8.12
CA LYS A 357 5.26 -9.53 8.18
C LYS A 357 5.33 -10.56 7.05
N ALA A 358 4.23 -11.24 6.76
CA ALA A 358 4.15 -12.23 5.70
C ALA A 358 4.42 -11.63 4.31
N ILE A 359 3.79 -10.49 4.00
CA ILE A 359 3.99 -9.76 2.74
C ILE A 359 5.43 -9.26 2.61
N ILE A 360 6.02 -8.70 3.68
CA ILE A 360 7.41 -8.24 3.67
C ILE A 360 8.37 -9.41 3.45
N ASN A 361 8.18 -10.53 4.15
CA ASN A 361 9.02 -11.71 4.00
C ASN A 361 8.94 -12.30 2.57
N LEU A 362 7.72 -12.40 2.01
CA LEU A 362 7.53 -12.84 0.62
C LEU A 362 8.20 -11.88 -0.37
N SER A 363 7.99 -10.58 -0.20
CA SER A 363 8.62 -9.57 -1.07
C SER A 363 10.14 -9.67 -1.00
N THR A 364 10.72 -9.75 0.20
CA THR A 364 12.18 -9.89 0.40
C THR A 364 12.74 -11.17 -0.21
N ALA A 365 12.00 -12.28 -0.16
CA ALA A 365 12.43 -13.55 -0.74
C ALA A 365 12.37 -13.54 -2.28
N LEU A 366 11.42 -12.79 -2.87
CA LEU A 366 11.09 -12.84 -4.28
C LEU A 366 11.62 -11.65 -5.09
N LEU A 367 11.99 -10.56 -4.44
CA LEU A 367 12.66 -9.45 -5.10
C LEU A 367 14.15 -9.78 -5.28
N PRO A 368 14.75 -9.31 -6.38
CA PRO A 368 16.17 -9.52 -6.59
C PRO A 368 16.95 -8.86 -5.45
N LYS A 369 17.86 -9.61 -4.86
CA LYS A 369 18.82 -9.01 -3.92
C LYS A 369 19.64 -7.99 -4.68
N SER A 370 19.90 -6.84 -4.05
CA SER A 370 20.80 -5.84 -4.61
C SER A 370 22.19 -6.47 -4.82
N ASP A 371 22.60 -6.63 -6.08
CA ASP A 371 23.97 -7.02 -6.43
C ASP A 371 24.97 -5.85 -6.32
N LEU A 372 24.52 -4.71 -5.80
CA LEU A 372 25.40 -3.58 -5.53
C LEU A 372 26.44 -4.02 -4.51
N PRO A 373 27.71 -3.71 -4.75
CA PRO A 373 28.77 -3.99 -3.80
C PRO A 373 28.38 -3.47 -2.41
N LYS A 374 28.55 -4.29 -1.39
CA LYS A 374 28.34 -3.87 -0.01
C LYS A 374 29.27 -2.71 0.29
N GLU A 375 28.75 -1.60 0.77
CA GLU A 375 29.51 -0.39 1.03
C GLU A 375 29.05 0.28 2.33
N ILE A 376 29.94 1.09 2.90
CA ILE A 376 29.54 2.08 3.92
C ILE A 376 28.78 3.18 3.19
N TYR A 377 27.48 3.26 3.43
CA TYR A 377 26.60 4.19 2.72
C TYR A 377 26.47 5.52 3.48
N GLY A 378 26.38 6.58 2.70
CA GLY A 378 25.93 7.88 3.16
C GLY A 378 27.02 8.76 3.75
N TYR A 379 28.21 8.24 4.01
CA TYR A 379 29.33 9.10 4.46
C TYR A 379 30.70 8.55 4.11
N LYS A 380 31.68 9.44 4.11
CA LYS A 380 33.11 9.12 4.09
C LYS A 380 33.83 10.03 5.05
N VAL A 381 34.88 9.51 5.68
CA VAL A 381 35.80 10.32 6.49
C VAL A 381 36.93 10.79 5.60
N GLN A 382 37.06 12.09 5.40
CA GLN A 382 38.12 12.71 4.58
C GLN A 382 38.83 13.80 5.39
N ASN A 383 40.12 13.60 5.64
CA ASN A 383 40.94 14.50 6.47
C ASN A 383 40.23 14.73 7.83
N ASP A 384 39.98 16.00 8.19
CA ASP A 384 39.33 16.41 9.42
C ASP A 384 37.79 16.56 9.29
N ASN A 385 37.21 16.02 8.23
CA ASN A 385 35.77 16.14 7.98
C ASN A 385 35.11 14.77 7.80
N VAL A 386 33.83 14.74 8.16
CA VAL A 386 32.87 13.73 7.72
C VAL A 386 32.09 14.32 6.53
N VAL A 387 32.25 13.70 5.39
CA VAL A 387 31.50 14.11 4.18
C VAL A 387 30.31 13.19 4.01
N PHE A 388 29.11 13.70 4.28
CA PHE A 388 27.86 13.02 4.00
C PHE A 388 27.51 13.14 2.52
N THR A 389 27.09 12.05 1.92
CA THR A 389 26.66 12.00 0.52
C THR A 389 25.33 11.25 0.41
N TYR A 390 24.33 11.93 -0.10
CA TYR A 390 23.03 11.34 -0.46
C TYR A 390 22.91 11.31 -1.97
N LYS A 391 22.61 10.12 -2.51
CA LYS A 391 22.27 9.97 -3.91
C LYS A 391 20.80 9.63 -4.02
N HIS A 392 20.08 10.48 -4.73
CA HIS A 392 18.68 10.30 -5.02
C HIS A 392 18.47 9.12 -5.96
N ASP A 393 17.57 8.22 -5.62
CA ASP A 393 17.28 7.04 -6.45
C ASP A 393 16.59 7.44 -7.75
N LYS A 394 16.94 6.78 -8.86
CA LYS A 394 16.42 7.09 -10.21
C LYS A 394 14.90 6.94 -10.36
N GLY A 395 14.24 6.29 -9.38
CA GLY A 395 12.78 6.10 -9.37
C GLY A 395 11.99 7.28 -8.80
N LEU A 396 12.62 8.18 -8.04
CA LEU A 396 11.97 9.36 -7.51
C LEU A 396 12.09 10.53 -8.51
N ASN A 397 11.03 11.28 -8.73
CA ASN A 397 11.12 12.48 -9.54
C ASN A 397 12.03 13.51 -8.87
N SER A 398 13.25 13.70 -9.41
CA SER A 398 14.28 14.59 -8.86
C SER A 398 13.80 16.04 -8.70
N ASP A 399 12.79 16.47 -9.45
CA ASP A 399 12.20 17.81 -9.36
C ASP A 399 11.39 18.02 -8.09
N LEU A 400 11.00 16.94 -7.41
CA LEU A 400 10.28 16.98 -6.14
C LEU A 400 11.22 17.12 -4.93
N VAL A 401 12.52 16.86 -5.08
CA VAL A 401 13.49 16.99 -3.99
C VAL A 401 14.03 18.42 -3.95
N LYS A 402 13.48 19.22 -3.04
CA LYS A 402 13.84 20.64 -2.86
C LYS A 402 15.01 20.82 -1.89
N SER A 403 15.13 19.92 -0.90
CA SER A 403 16.20 19.95 0.09
C SER A 403 16.47 18.55 0.63
N VAL A 404 17.69 18.31 1.07
CA VAL A 404 18.09 17.13 1.86
C VAL A 404 18.85 17.58 3.08
N ASN A 405 18.49 17.08 4.25
CA ASN A 405 19.20 17.27 5.50
C ASN A 405 19.80 15.95 5.99
N VAL A 406 20.84 16.02 6.78
CA VAL A 406 21.30 14.92 7.64
C VAL A 406 20.72 15.15 9.03
N ALA A 407 20.01 14.17 9.58
CA ALA A 407 19.55 14.21 10.97
C ALA A 407 20.08 12.98 11.72
N GLY A 408 20.48 13.14 12.97
CA GLY A 408 21.08 12.05 13.71
C GLY A 408 21.21 12.29 15.21
N SER A 409 21.76 11.29 15.91
CA SER A 409 21.98 11.34 17.36
C SER A 409 22.94 12.45 17.82
N PHE A 410 23.74 12.97 16.92
CA PHE A 410 24.74 14.03 17.19
C PHE A 410 24.15 15.45 17.23
N GLU A 411 22.92 15.64 16.77
CA GLU A 411 22.23 16.95 16.75
C GLU A 411 20.76 16.86 17.25
N GLY A 412 20.38 15.75 17.88
CA GLY A 412 19.05 15.55 18.46
C GLY A 412 17.94 15.25 17.44
N TRP A 413 18.27 14.68 16.28
CA TRP A 413 17.31 14.25 15.24
C TRP A 413 16.46 15.40 14.68
N ASN A 414 17.01 16.60 14.55
CA ASN A 414 16.32 17.76 14.03
C ASN A 414 16.35 17.81 12.49
N PRO A 415 15.27 17.44 11.76
CA PRO A 415 15.27 17.37 10.30
C PRO A 415 15.33 18.74 9.61
N ARG A 416 15.36 19.83 10.39
CA ARG A 416 15.36 21.21 9.89
C ARG A 416 16.59 22.01 10.33
N ASP A 417 17.59 21.36 10.92
CA ASP A 417 18.82 22.07 11.32
C ASP A 417 19.57 22.56 10.07
N LYS A 418 19.73 23.89 10.00
CA LYS A 418 20.40 24.56 8.87
C LYS A 418 21.86 24.19 8.75
N ASN A 419 22.51 23.80 9.88
CA ASN A 419 23.91 23.38 9.88
C ASN A 419 24.09 21.99 9.20
N TYR A 420 23.01 21.23 9.08
CA TYR A 420 23.01 19.91 8.47
C TYR A 420 22.22 19.86 7.15
N LEU A 421 21.93 21.03 6.54
CA LEU A 421 21.38 21.13 5.21
C LEU A 421 22.44 20.81 4.16
N MET A 422 22.17 19.84 3.29
CA MET A 422 23.09 19.39 2.25
C MET A 422 23.03 20.29 1.02
N ILE A 423 24.16 20.39 0.32
CA ILE A 423 24.30 21.18 -0.91
C ILE A 423 24.07 20.24 -2.12
N LYS A 424 23.18 20.62 -3.02
CA LYS A 424 22.94 19.90 -4.27
C LYS A 424 24.17 20.05 -5.19
N LYS A 425 24.76 18.93 -5.60
CA LYS A 425 25.95 18.86 -6.48
C LYS A 425 25.57 18.66 -7.94
N ASP A 426 24.56 17.81 -8.20
CA ASP A 426 24.01 17.52 -9.52
C ASP A 426 22.53 17.17 -9.40
N GLN A 427 21.92 16.63 -10.45
CA GLN A 427 20.49 16.29 -10.46
C GLN A 427 20.09 15.28 -9.38
N ALA A 428 20.99 14.41 -8.95
CA ALA A 428 20.71 13.30 -8.05
C ALA A 428 21.52 13.30 -6.76
N THR A 429 22.61 14.11 -6.66
CA THR A 429 23.58 14.02 -5.57
C THR A 429 23.54 15.26 -4.68
N TYR A 430 23.52 15.03 -3.37
CA TYR A 430 23.62 16.04 -2.33
C TYR A 430 24.80 15.73 -1.42
N GLU A 431 25.56 16.74 -1.00
CA GLU A 431 26.72 16.57 -0.12
C GLU A 431 26.74 17.60 1.00
N LEU A 432 27.28 17.19 2.15
CA LEU A 432 27.56 18.05 3.29
C LEU A 432 28.88 17.64 3.94
N SER A 433 29.78 18.60 4.14
CA SER A 433 31.03 18.38 4.87
C SER A 433 30.91 18.97 6.28
N VAL A 434 31.09 18.12 7.30
CA VAL A 434 30.98 18.49 8.70
C VAL A 434 32.30 18.18 9.40
N PRO A 435 32.93 19.15 10.14
CA PRO A 435 34.15 18.89 10.89
C PRO A 435 33.99 17.74 11.90
N LYS A 436 34.98 16.84 11.99
CA LYS A 436 35.00 15.74 12.97
C LYS A 436 34.78 16.20 14.40
N SER A 437 35.23 17.42 14.73
CA SER A 437 35.05 18.01 16.05
C SER A 437 33.59 18.24 16.48
N ARG A 438 32.66 18.11 15.56
CA ARG A 438 31.20 18.14 15.85
C ARG A 438 30.65 16.81 16.38
N PHE A 439 31.45 15.77 16.33
CA PHE A 439 31.06 14.44 16.76
C PHE A 439 31.85 13.99 17.97
N GLU A 440 31.23 13.33 18.93
CA GLU A 440 31.93 12.77 20.07
C GLU A 440 32.87 11.65 19.61
N LYS A 441 34.13 11.75 19.97
CA LYS A 441 35.16 10.78 19.62
C LYS A 441 34.85 9.42 20.25
N ASP A 442 35.11 8.34 19.50
CA ASP A 442 34.92 6.94 19.91
C ASP A 442 33.46 6.56 20.24
N LYS A 443 32.50 7.42 19.86
CA LYS A 443 31.08 7.16 20.01
C LYS A 443 30.49 6.70 18.68
N THR A 444 29.56 5.73 18.74
CA THR A 444 28.71 5.36 17.61
C THR A 444 27.59 6.36 17.49
N HIS A 445 27.48 7.02 16.34
CA HIS A 445 26.38 7.92 16.03
C HIS A 445 25.43 7.27 15.04
N LEU A 446 24.15 7.56 15.18
CA LEU A 446 23.11 7.13 14.25
C LEU A 446 22.66 8.33 13.42
N PHE A 447 22.33 8.12 12.14
CA PHE A 447 21.81 9.18 11.29
C PHE A 447 20.90 8.66 10.19
N LYS A 448 20.09 9.54 9.62
CA LYS A 448 19.32 9.37 8.38
C LYS A 448 19.41 10.62 7.51
N PHE A 449 19.12 10.46 6.23
CA PHE A 449 18.83 11.59 5.36
C PHE A 449 17.35 11.95 5.43
N VAL A 450 17.04 13.24 5.38
CA VAL A 450 15.68 13.75 5.45
C VAL A 450 15.39 14.63 4.24
N ILE A 451 14.45 14.20 3.43
CA ILE A 451 14.04 14.88 2.20
C ILE A 451 12.95 15.90 2.53
N ASN A 452 13.12 17.14 2.08
CA ASN A 452 12.15 18.24 2.26
C ASN A 452 11.71 18.41 3.73
N SER A 453 12.60 18.14 4.68
CA SER A 453 12.39 18.27 6.14
C SER A 453 11.31 17.35 6.74
N THR A 454 10.78 16.40 5.99
CA THR A 454 9.69 15.51 6.44
C THR A 454 9.83 14.07 6.00
N GLY A 455 10.47 13.80 4.87
CA GLY A 455 10.63 12.44 4.30
C GLY A 455 11.92 11.79 4.77
N TRP A 456 11.86 10.85 5.71
CA TRP A 456 12.99 10.06 6.19
C TRP A 456 13.38 9.01 5.15
N ALA A 457 14.60 9.12 4.60
CA ALA A 457 15.09 8.18 3.61
C ALA A 457 15.56 6.87 4.27
N GLU A 458 15.16 5.75 3.69
CA GLU A 458 15.62 4.44 4.14
C GLU A 458 17.04 4.15 3.67
N ALA A 459 17.80 3.42 4.49
CA ALA A 459 19.15 2.96 4.11
C ALA A 459 19.04 1.91 2.99
N PRO A 460 19.85 2.01 1.91
CA PRO A 460 19.82 1.03 0.82
C PRO A 460 20.24 -0.36 1.31
N GLU A 461 19.77 -1.40 0.61
CA GLU A 461 19.95 -2.80 1.03
C GLU A 461 21.45 -3.20 1.12
N ASN A 462 22.28 -2.64 0.24
CA ASN A 462 23.71 -2.89 0.21
C ASN A 462 24.54 -2.12 1.25
N ALA A 463 23.92 -1.23 2.03
CA ALA A 463 24.61 -0.51 3.10
C ALA A 463 25.04 -1.48 4.21
N THR A 464 26.35 -1.47 4.53
CA THR A 464 26.93 -2.30 5.61
C THR A 464 26.87 -1.64 6.99
N ASN A 465 26.61 -0.35 7.03
CA ASN A 465 26.55 0.47 8.24
C ASN A 465 25.10 0.76 8.67
N LYS A 466 24.24 -0.29 8.67
CA LYS A 466 22.88 -0.23 9.24
C LYS A 466 22.85 -0.78 10.65
N GLU A 467 22.02 -0.21 11.51
CA GLU A 467 21.75 -0.83 12.80
C GLU A 467 20.94 -2.14 12.63
N ASN A 468 21.17 -3.10 13.52
CA ASN A 468 20.44 -4.36 13.54
C ASN A 468 19.16 -4.18 14.34
N GLY A 469 18.03 -4.04 13.65
CA GLY A 469 16.72 -3.79 14.24
C GLY A 469 16.45 -2.28 14.42
N GLY A 470 15.30 -1.94 14.99
CA GLY A 470 14.88 -0.54 15.16
C GLY A 470 14.46 0.15 13.85
N ASP A 471 14.78 1.43 13.73
CA ASP A 471 14.31 2.30 12.65
C ASP A 471 15.16 2.26 11.38
N ASN A 472 16.03 1.26 11.17
CA ASN A 472 16.97 1.17 10.04
C ASN A 472 17.88 2.40 9.89
N ASN A 473 18.36 2.96 11.01
CA ASN A 473 19.29 4.08 10.98
C ASN A 473 20.65 3.66 10.42
N LEU A 474 21.35 4.62 9.81
CA LEU A 474 22.74 4.45 9.39
C LEU A 474 23.68 4.69 10.58
N ILE A 475 24.74 3.92 10.64
CA ILE A 475 25.78 4.02 11.67
C ILE A 475 26.94 4.85 11.12
N LEU A 476 27.32 5.89 11.85
CA LEU A 476 28.51 6.68 11.65
C LEU A 476 29.56 6.34 12.73
N LYS A 477 30.75 5.98 12.31
CA LYS A 477 31.95 5.77 13.17
C LYS A 477 33.06 6.66 12.69
N ILE A 478 33.67 7.37 13.63
CA ILE A 478 34.73 8.35 13.37
C ILE A 478 35.99 7.95 14.10
#